data_b0bca04c8911393c25264889490fb2ac
#
_entry.id   b0bca04c8911393c25264889490fb2ac
#
_cell.length_a   1.000
_cell.length_b   1.000
_cell.length_c   1.000
_cell.angle_alpha   90.00
_cell.angle_beta   90.00
_cell.angle_gamma   90.00
#
_symmetry.space_group_name_H-M   'P 1'
#
loop_
_entity.id
_entity.type
_entity.pdbx_description
1 polymer ?
#
loop_
_entity_poly.entity_id
_entity_poly.type
_entity_poly.pdbx_seq_one_letter_code
_entity_poly.pdbx_strand_id
1 'polypeptide(L)'
;MFQGNENKPISIIITTLAAKAYQGENIVEGLYNIVHTMDKYIENRNGIYWISNPINDKENFADKWEEAPIKRKNFFDWKDRLQKDVDAILSTLGMYAIQDSLTQPFGRDLIIETFSARAKELKSLRDSNNLKMMTTGVLSTAASIPVKPHTFYGKDKDA
;
A
#
# COMPACT_ATOMS: atom_id res chain seq x y z
N MET A 1 14.84 11.01 -0.18
CA MET A 1 14.32 12.28 -0.72
C MET A 1 14.38 13.42 0.28
N PHE A 2 14.03 13.24 1.55
CA PHE A 2 13.93 14.31 2.56
C PHE A 2 14.85 14.11 3.78
N GLN A 3 15.95 13.37 3.67
CA GLN A 3 16.89 13.20 4.79
C GLN A 3 17.41 14.57 5.26
N GLY A 4 17.20 14.89 6.54
CA GLY A 4 17.62 16.16 7.13
C GLY A 4 16.79 17.40 6.73
N ASN A 5 15.68 17.26 5.99
CA ASN A 5 14.85 18.40 5.58
C ASN A 5 13.69 18.61 6.58
N GLU A 6 13.70 19.77 7.25
CA GLU A 6 12.64 20.18 8.18
C GLU A 6 11.27 20.40 7.50
N ASN A 7 11.26 20.62 6.19
CA ASN A 7 10.05 20.82 5.39
C ASN A 7 9.50 19.53 4.77
N LYS A 8 9.92 18.36 5.27
CA LYS A 8 9.39 17.06 4.81
C LYS A 8 7.90 16.92 5.18
N PRO A 9 7.14 16.12 4.41
CA PRO A 9 5.79 15.73 4.82
C PRO A 9 5.79 15.08 6.21
N ILE A 10 4.89 15.53 7.08
CA ILE A 10 4.81 14.97 8.46
C ILE A 10 3.94 13.72 8.49
N SER A 11 4.35 12.76 9.31
CA SER A 11 3.74 11.42 9.36
C SER A 11 2.25 11.46 9.67
N ILE A 12 1.81 12.36 10.55
CA ILE A 12 0.40 12.44 10.95
C ILE A 12 -0.51 12.81 9.76
N ILE A 13 -0.08 13.69 8.86
CA ILE A 13 -0.83 14.01 7.64
C ILE A 13 -0.91 12.78 6.75
N ILE A 14 0.22 12.10 6.51
CA ILE A 14 0.28 10.92 5.65
C ILE A 14 -0.64 9.82 6.20
N THR A 15 -0.51 9.48 7.48
CA THR A 15 -1.29 8.39 8.09
C THR A 15 -2.79 8.72 8.14
N THR A 16 -3.17 9.96 8.45
CA THR A 16 -4.56 10.38 8.48
C THR A 16 -5.21 10.31 7.10
N LEU A 17 -4.54 10.83 6.07
CA LEU A 17 -5.06 10.81 4.71
C LEU A 17 -5.06 9.39 4.13
N ALA A 18 -4.04 8.58 4.42
CA ALA A 18 -4.00 7.18 4.01
C ALA A 18 -5.13 6.37 4.65
N ALA A 19 -5.40 6.57 5.94
CA ALA A 19 -6.50 5.89 6.63
C ALA A 19 -7.87 6.26 6.04
N LYS A 20 -8.08 7.54 5.68
CA LYS A 20 -9.32 8.00 5.03
C LYS A 20 -9.47 7.45 3.60
N ALA A 21 -8.36 7.29 2.89
CA ALA A 21 -8.33 6.86 1.49
C ALA A 21 -8.30 5.33 1.34
N TYR A 22 -8.03 4.60 2.43
CA TYR A 22 -7.92 3.13 2.38
C TYR A 22 -9.26 2.51 1.98
N GLN A 23 -9.26 1.86 0.83
CA GLN A 23 -10.35 1.05 0.30
C GLN A 23 -9.72 -0.10 -0.47
N GLY A 24 -10.20 -1.31 -0.27
CA GLY A 24 -9.71 -2.46 -1.01
C GLY A 24 -9.74 -3.74 -0.18
N GLU A 25 -9.83 -4.87 -0.86
CA GLU A 25 -9.84 -6.20 -0.25
C GLU A 25 -8.43 -6.76 -0.02
N ASN A 26 -7.42 -6.15 -0.63
CA ASN A 26 -6.02 -6.58 -0.52
C ASN A 26 -5.07 -5.39 -0.48
N ILE A 27 -3.81 -5.67 -0.08
CA ILE A 27 -2.78 -4.64 0.12
C ILE A 27 -2.50 -3.82 -1.15
N VAL A 28 -2.48 -4.48 -2.31
CA VAL A 28 -2.16 -3.82 -3.59
C VAL A 28 -3.26 -2.83 -3.97
N GLU A 29 -4.51 -3.25 -3.86
CA GLU A 29 -5.68 -2.42 -4.14
C GLU A 29 -5.79 -1.28 -3.12
N GLY A 30 -5.56 -1.57 -1.83
CA GLY A 30 -5.52 -0.57 -0.78
C GLY A 30 -4.43 0.48 -1.03
N LEU A 31 -3.22 0.06 -1.41
CA LEU A 31 -2.12 0.97 -1.74
C LEU A 31 -2.45 1.83 -2.97
N TYR A 32 -2.99 1.22 -4.03
CA TYR A 32 -3.43 1.94 -5.22
C TYR A 32 -4.45 3.04 -4.85
N ASN A 33 -5.50 2.68 -4.11
CA ASN A 33 -6.53 3.63 -3.70
C ASN A 33 -5.98 4.76 -2.84
N ILE A 34 -5.08 4.46 -1.90
CA ILE A 34 -4.44 5.48 -1.06
C ILE A 34 -3.73 6.52 -1.94
N VAL A 35 -2.81 6.10 -2.80
CA VAL A 35 -1.98 7.04 -3.56
C VAL A 35 -2.76 7.84 -4.60
N HIS A 36 -3.90 7.33 -5.09
CA HIS A 36 -4.73 7.99 -6.09
C HIS A 36 -5.85 8.85 -5.50
N THR A 37 -6.14 8.73 -4.20
CA THR A 37 -7.31 9.40 -3.62
C THR A 37 -7.04 10.14 -2.33
N MET A 38 -5.88 9.96 -1.67
CA MET A 38 -5.61 10.57 -0.37
C MET A 38 -5.68 12.10 -0.37
N ASP A 39 -5.33 12.75 -1.46
CA ASP A 39 -5.40 14.21 -1.61
C ASP A 39 -6.84 14.73 -1.70
N LYS A 40 -7.83 13.91 -2.10
CA LYS A 40 -9.24 14.27 -2.13
C LYS A 40 -9.83 14.50 -0.72
N TYR A 41 -9.16 14.02 0.31
CA TYR A 41 -9.55 14.21 1.72
C TYR A 41 -8.92 15.45 2.36
N ILE A 42 -8.21 16.26 1.57
CA ILE A 42 -7.73 17.58 1.96
C ILE A 42 -8.83 18.58 1.64
N GLU A 43 -9.42 19.14 2.67
CA GLU A 43 -10.48 20.13 2.51
C GLU A 43 -9.88 21.52 2.23
N ASN A 44 -10.67 22.39 1.59
CA ASN A 44 -10.39 23.81 1.50
C ASN A 44 -11.49 24.55 2.27
N ARG A 45 -11.12 25.14 3.41
CA ARG A 45 -12.03 25.94 4.23
C ARG A 45 -11.66 27.42 4.12
N ASN A 46 -12.40 28.16 3.29
CA ASN A 46 -12.17 29.59 3.07
C ASN A 46 -10.74 29.94 2.58
N GLY A 47 -10.18 29.10 1.70
CA GLY A 47 -8.83 29.28 1.18
C GLY A 47 -7.73 28.58 2.00
N ILE A 48 -8.04 28.09 3.19
CA ILE A 48 -7.10 27.38 4.07
C ILE A 48 -7.20 25.88 3.84
N TYR A 49 -6.07 25.22 3.62
CA TYR A 49 -5.98 23.77 3.53
C TYR A 49 -6.22 23.14 4.88
N TRP A 50 -7.15 22.19 4.94
CA TRP A 50 -7.59 21.60 6.19
C TRP A 50 -7.53 20.07 6.15
N ILE A 51 -6.86 19.50 7.14
CA ILE A 51 -6.81 18.05 7.38
C ILE A 51 -7.22 17.85 8.83
N SER A 52 -8.48 17.50 9.05
CA SER A 52 -9.04 17.35 10.40
C SER A 52 -8.38 16.19 11.15
N ASN A 53 -8.06 16.44 12.42
CA ASN A 53 -7.78 15.37 13.36
C ASN A 53 -9.06 14.49 13.51
N PRO A 54 -8.98 13.15 13.32
CA PRO A 54 -10.15 12.27 13.43
C PRO A 54 -10.86 12.29 14.79
N ILE A 55 -10.15 12.70 15.86
CA ILE A 55 -10.69 12.76 17.22
C ILE A 55 -11.19 14.19 17.56
N ASN A 56 -10.64 15.21 16.91
CA ASN A 56 -10.99 16.61 17.15
C ASN A 56 -11.01 17.39 15.83
N ASP A 57 -12.17 17.54 15.24
CA ASP A 57 -12.39 18.17 13.93
C ASP A 57 -12.04 19.68 13.88
N LYS A 58 -11.84 20.31 15.07
CA LYS A 58 -11.37 21.70 15.19
C LYS A 58 -9.86 21.84 15.07
N GLU A 59 -9.12 20.73 15.11
CA GLU A 59 -7.67 20.72 14.96
C GLU A 59 -7.29 20.42 13.50
N ASN A 60 -6.45 21.27 12.92
CA ASN A 60 -5.96 21.16 11.55
C ASN A 60 -4.51 20.66 11.53
N PHE A 61 -4.27 19.48 11.04
CA PHE A 61 -2.90 18.96 10.88
C PHE A 61 -2.10 19.66 9.78
N ALA A 62 -2.76 20.41 8.90
CA ALA A 62 -2.12 21.21 7.86
C ALA A 62 -1.92 22.68 8.25
N ASP A 63 -2.05 23.05 9.52
CA ASP A 63 -1.95 24.42 10.02
C ASP A 63 -0.66 25.13 9.59
N LYS A 64 0.47 24.39 9.59
CA LYS A 64 1.80 24.90 9.17
C LYS A 64 1.93 25.17 7.68
N TRP A 65 0.95 24.78 6.86
CA TRP A 65 1.01 24.99 5.41
C TRP A 65 0.75 26.45 5.02
N GLU A 66 0.04 27.20 5.86
CA GLU A 66 -0.16 28.64 5.68
C GLU A 66 1.12 29.43 5.99
N GLU A 67 1.78 29.11 7.11
CA GLU A 67 3.03 29.76 7.53
C GLU A 67 4.22 29.39 6.62
N ALA A 68 4.25 28.17 6.13
CA ALA A 68 5.34 27.62 5.31
C ALA A 68 4.77 26.85 4.09
N PRO A 69 4.39 27.56 3.00
CA PRO A 69 3.81 26.94 1.80
C PRO A 69 4.71 25.88 1.14
N ILE A 70 6.01 25.93 1.42
CA ILE A 70 6.96 24.90 0.97
C ILE A 70 6.64 23.50 1.53
N LYS A 71 6.08 23.41 2.73
CA LYS A 71 5.67 22.11 3.34
C LYS A 71 4.51 21.49 2.55
N ARG A 72 3.54 22.30 2.15
CA ARG A 72 2.45 21.88 1.27
C ARG A 72 2.99 21.39 -0.08
N LYS A 73 3.83 22.22 -0.73
CA LYS A 73 4.44 21.85 -2.01
C LYS A 73 5.17 20.51 -1.90
N ASN A 74 5.98 20.33 -0.86
CA ASN A 74 6.74 19.10 -0.66
C ASN A 74 5.84 17.88 -0.42
N PHE A 75 4.67 18.06 0.21
CA PHE A 75 3.68 17.00 0.37
C PHE A 75 3.12 16.54 -0.99
N PHE A 76 2.68 17.49 -1.84
CA PHE A 76 2.14 17.15 -3.15
C PHE A 76 3.21 16.57 -4.08
N ASP A 77 4.42 17.12 -4.09
CA ASP A 77 5.54 16.59 -4.87
C ASP A 77 5.89 15.14 -4.45
N TRP A 78 5.86 14.87 -3.15
CA TRP A 78 6.07 13.53 -2.60
C TRP A 78 4.93 12.57 -3.01
N LYS A 79 3.69 12.99 -2.86
CA LYS A 79 2.50 12.22 -3.24
C LYS A 79 2.49 11.86 -4.73
N ASP A 80 2.77 12.85 -5.59
CA ASP A 80 2.79 12.63 -7.04
C ASP A 80 3.92 11.68 -7.47
N ARG A 81 5.07 11.75 -6.81
CA ARG A 81 6.15 10.79 -7.04
C ARG A 81 5.74 9.40 -6.59
N LEU A 82 5.20 9.27 -5.38
CA LEU A 82 4.73 7.98 -4.85
C LEU A 82 3.69 7.34 -5.76
N GLN A 83 2.74 8.13 -6.28
CA GLN A 83 1.75 7.66 -7.23
C GLN A 83 2.40 7.10 -8.50
N LYS A 84 3.35 7.82 -9.11
CA LYS A 84 4.09 7.35 -10.29
C LYS A 84 4.88 6.07 -10.02
N ASP A 85 5.52 5.98 -8.85
CA ASP A 85 6.27 4.78 -8.46
C ASP A 85 5.34 3.57 -8.31
N VAL A 86 4.18 3.75 -7.68
CA VAL A 86 3.16 2.68 -7.54
C VAL A 86 2.59 2.27 -8.89
N ASP A 87 2.26 3.22 -9.77
CA ASP A 87 1.76 2.92 -11.12
C ASP A 87 2.80 2.14 -11.95
N ALA A 88 4.06 2.53 -11.87
CA ALA A 88 5.16 1.83 -12.53
C ALA A 88 5.32 0.39 -12.01
N ILE A 89 5.24 0.20 -10.68
CA ILE A 89 5.31 -1.12 -10.04
C ILE A 89 4.16 -2.01 -10.47
N LEU A 90 2.93 -1.48 -10.46
CA LEU A 90 1.74 -2.25 -10.81
C LEU A 90 1.67 -2.59 -12.30
N SER A 91 2.33 -1.81 -13.16
CA SER A 91 2.47 -2.12 -14.58
C SER A 91 3.51 -3.22 -14.85
N THR A 92 4.31 -3.58 -13.84
CA THR A 92 5.38 -4.58 -13.98
C THR A 92 4.81 -6.01 -13.86
N LEU A 93 5.13 -6.87 -14.81
CA LEU A 93 4.67 -8.26 -14.79
C LEU A 93 5.60 -9.14 -13.93
N GLY A 94 4.99 -9.86 -12.98
CA GLY A 94 5.66 -10.86 -12.15
C GLY A 94 6.00 -10.42 -10.72
N MET A 95 5.81 -11.36 -9.79
CA MET A 95 5.94 -11.11 -8.34
C MET A 95 7.33 -10.64 -7.93
N TYR A 96 8.39 -11.18 -8.52
CA TYR A 96 9.77 -10.80 -8.20
C TYR A 96 10.09 -9.38 -8.64
N ALA A 97 9.61 -8.97 -9.82
CA ALA A 97 9.80 -7.61 -10.32
C ALA A 97 9.04 -6.59 -9.47
N ILE A 98 7.84 -6.92 -8.99
CA ILE A 98 7.07 -6.11 -8.05
C ILE A 98 7.83 -5.98 -6.72
N GLN A 99 8.32 -7.08 -6.16
CA GLN A 99 9.09 -7.07 -4.91
C GLN A 99 10.34 -6.20 -5.01
N ASP A 100 11.11 -6.34 -6.09
CA ASP A 100 12.33 -5.57 -6.31
C ASP A 100 12.03 -4.07 -6.47
N SER A 101 11.02 -3.73 -7.24
CA SER A 101 10.58 -2.34 -7.45
C SER A 101 10.08 -1.67 -6.16
N LEU A 102 9.42 -2.41 -5.26
CA LEU A 102 8.98 -1.92 -3.96
C LEU A 102 10.14 -1.70 -2.97
N THR A 103 11.25 -2.38 -3.17
CA THR A 103 12.41 -2.32 -2.25
C THR A 103 12.99 -0.90 -2.14
N GLN A 104 13.07 -0.16 -3.24
CA GLN A 104 13.60 1.21 -3.26
C GLN A 104 12.73 2.22 -2.49
N PRO A 105 11.42 2.34 -2.76
CA PRO A 105 10.57 3.34 -2.10
C PRO A 105 10.20 3.00 -0.66
N PHE A 106 10.11 1.71 -0.28
CA PHE A 106 9.57 1.27 1.01
C PHE A 106 10.62 0.61 1.95
N GLY A 107 11.81 0.33 1.45
CA GLY A 107 12.87 -0.33 2.20
C GLY A 107 12.81 -1.86 2.11
N ARG A 108 14.03 -2.45 2.00
CA ARG A 108 14.19 -3.88 1.74
C ARG A 108 13.59 -4.79 2.82
N ASP A 109 13.83 -4.46 4.08
CA ASP A 109 13.45 -5.33 5.21
C ASP A 109 11.93 -5.40 5.32
N LEU A 110 11.24 -4.27 5.23
CA LEU A 110 9.78 -4.21 5.25
C LEU A 110 9.16 -5.03 4.10
N ILE A 111 9.73 -4.91 2.90
CA ILE A 111 9.22 -5.62 1.72
C ILE A 111 9.43 -7.13 1.86
N ILE A 112 10.63 -7.57 2.26
CA ILE A 112 10.91 -9.00 2.48
C ILE A 112 9.98 -9.57 3.56
N GLU A 113 9.80 -8.88 4.67
CA GLU A 113 8.92 -9.32 5.76
C GLU A 113 7.47 -9.45 5.28
N THR A 114 6.95 -8.43 4.59
CA THR A 114 5.58 -8.40 4.06
C THR A 114 5.32 -9.53 3.07
N PHE A 115 6.20 -9.73 2.10
CA PHE A 115 6.05 -10.80 1.11
C PHE A 115 6.23 -12.19 1.73
N SER A 116 7.11 -12.33 2.71
CA SER A 116 7.30 -13.58 3.44
C SER A 116 6.06 -13.94 4.29
N ALA A 117 5.48 -12.96 4.98
CA ALA A 117 4.25 -13.14 5.74
C ALA A 117 3.09 -13.57 4.82
N ARG A 118 2.93 -12.91 3.67
CA ARG A 118 1.92 -13.25 2.68
C ARG A 118 2.12 -14.65 2.08
N ALA A 119 3.36 -15.02 1.79
CA ALA A 119 3.69 -16.37 1.28
C ALA A 119 3.35 -17.45 2.32
N LYS A 120 3.62 -17.21 3.60
CA LYS A 120 3.25 -18.13 4.69
C LYS A 120 1.73 -18.28 4.83
N GLU A 121 1.00 -17.17 4.76
CA GLU A 121 -0.46 -17.16 4.79
C GLU A 121 -1.07 -17.96 3.63
N LEU A 122 -0.63 -17.67 2.39
CA LEU A 122 -1.09 -18.39 1.20
C LEU A 122 -0.76 -19.89 1.27
N LYS A 123 0.42 -20.24 1.81
CA LYS A 123 0.79 -21.64 2.05
C LYS A 123 -0.15 -22.29 3.03
N SER A 124 -0.45 -21.68 4.16
CA SER A 124 -1.39 -22.18 5.17
C SER A 124 -2.79 -22.38 4.58
N LEU A 125 -3.29 -21.41 3.82
CA LEU A 125 -4.59 -21.52 3.14
C LEU A 125 -4.62 -22.66 2.12
N ARG A 126 -3.54 -22.85 1.38
CA ARG A 126 -3.41 -23.96 0.44
C ARG A 126 -3.40 -25.32 1.15
N ASP A 127 -2.57 -25.43 2.18
CA ASP A 127 -2.39 -26.68 2.93
C ASP A 127 -3.69 -27.09 3.69
N SER A 128 -4.54 -26.11 4.02
CA SER A 128 -5.89 -26.31 4.57
C SER A 128 -7.00 -26.44 3.51
N ASN A 129 -6.67 -26.51 2.21
CA ASN A 129 -7.61 -26.53 1.08
C ASN A 129 -8.57 -25.32 1.00
N ASN A 130 -8.24 -24.20 1.64
CA ASN A 130 -9.03 -22.98 1.62
C ASN A 130 -8.57 -21.98 0.56
N LEU A 131 -7.42 -22.21 -0.07
CA LEU A 131 -6.92 -21.35 -1.14
C LEU A 131 -7.61 -21.65 -2.46
N LYS A 132 -8.17 -20.63 -3.08
CA LYS A 132 -8.84 -20.70 -4.37
C LYS A 132 -8.29 -19.65 -5.31
N MET A 133 -8.57 -19.79 -6.59
CA MET A 133 -8.13 -18.87 -7.64
C MET A 133 -9.33 -18.39 -8.46
N MET A 134 -9.34 -17.11 -8.77
CA MET A 134 -10.29 -16.54 -9.74
C MET A 134 -9.86 -16.89 -11.17
N THR A 135 -10.76 -16.79 -12.12
CA THR A 135 -10.45 -16.97 -13.55
C THR A 135 -9.39 -15.97 -14.07
N THR A 136 -9.23 -14.86 -13.36
CA THR A 136 -8.19 -13.83 -13.61
C THR A 136 -6.81 -14.19 -13.06
N GLY A 137 -6.66 -15.36 -12.36
CA GLY A 137 -5.42 -15.78 -11.72
C GLY A 137 -5.22 -15.22 -10.29
N VAL A 138 -6.13 -14.40 -9.77
CA VAL A 138 -6.04 -13.84 -8.42
C VAL A 138 -6.37 -14.91 -7.38
N LEU A 139 -5.51 -15.04 -6.36
CA LEU A 139 -5.68 -15.95 -5.23
C LEU A 139 -6.59 -15.33 -4.16
N SER A 140 -7.62 -16.07 -3.73
CA SER A 140 -8.60 -15.62 -2.74
C SER A 140 -9.23 -16.84 -2.05
N THR A 141 -9.80 -16.63 -0.86
CA THR A 141 -10.64 -17.65 -0.18
C THR A 141 -12.05 -17.71 -0.75
N ALA A 142 -12.52 -16.62 -1.37
CA ALA A 142 -13.87 -16.47 -1.94
C ALA A 142 -13.99 -16.90 -3.41
N ALA A 143 -12.88 -17.23 -4.08
CA ALA A 143 -12.88 -17.66 -5.48
C ALA A 143 -13.45 -19.08 -5.67
N SER A 144 -13.69 -19.47 -6.93
CA SER A 144 -14.35 -20.74 -7.25
C SER A 144 -13.40 -21.90 -7.58
N ILE A 145 -12.19 -21.61 -8.04
CA ILE A 145 -11.24 -22.64 -8.50
C ILE A 145 -10.29 -23.03 -7.36
N PRO A 146 -10.36 -24.27 -6.81
CA PRO A 146 -9.48 -24.68 -5.72
C PRO A 146 -8.02 -24.80 -6.19
N VAL A 147 -7.09 -24.26 -5.40
CA VAL A 147 -5.65 -24.43 -5.62
C VAL A 147 -5.19 -25.69 -4.87
N LYS A 148 -4.83 -26.73 -5.61
CA LYS A 148 -4.36 -27.99 -5.03
C LYS A 148 -2.98 -27.83 -4.39
N PRO A 149 -2.69 -28.55 -3.28
CA PRO A 149 -1.35 -28.67 -2.74
C PRO A 149 -0.39 -29.20 -3.82
N HIS A 150 0.86 -28.75 -3.78
CA HIS A 150 1.88 -29.24 -4.70
C HIS A 150 2.27 -30.66 -4.30
N THR A 151 1.93 -31.64 -5.12
CA THR A 151 2.45 -33.00 -4.99
C THR A 151 3.83 -33.04 -5.65
N PHE A 152 4.88 -33.20 -4.84
CA PHE A 152 6.21 -33.47 -5.39
C PHE A 152 6.16 -34.84 -6.09
N TYR A 153 6.47 -34.89 -7.38
CA TYR A 153 6.80 -36.13 -8.06
C TYR A 153 8.04 -36.72 -7.38
N GLY A 154 7.89 -37.73 -6.53
CA GLY A 154 9.03 -38.38 -5.87
C GLY A 154 8.76 -39.04 -4.51
N LYS A 155 7.52 -39.00 -4.00
CA LYS A 155 7.18 -39.66 -2.71
C LYS A 155 6.35 -40.92 -2.82
N ASP A 156 6.35 -41.60 -3.95
CA ASP A 156 5.76 -42.91 -4.09
C ASP A 156 6.81 -43.91 -4.60
N LYS A 157 7.88 -44.09 -3.83
CA LYS A 157 8.75 -45.24 -3.93
C LYS A 157 9.11 -45.68 -2.53
N ASP A 158 8.13 -46.26 -1.81
CA ASP A 158 8.32 -47.21 -0.74
C ASP A 158 6.92 -47.69 -0.33
N ALA A 159 6.48 -48.73 -1.07
CA ALA A 159 5.52 -49.72 -0.68
C ALA A 159 6.12 -51.09 -0.99
#